data_cbc740752bdee0a943d953f76bb92ea7
#
_entry.id   cbc740752bdee0a943d953f76bb92ea7
#
_cell.length_a   1.000
_cell.length_b   1.000
_cell.length_c   1.000
_cell.angle_alpha   90.00
_cell.angle_beta   90.00
_cell.angle_gamma   90.00
#
_symmetry.space_group_name_H-M   'P 1'
#
loop_
_entity.id
_entity.type
_entity.pdbx_description
1 polymer ?
#
loop_
_entity_poly.entity_id
_entity_poly.type
_entity_poly.pdbx_seq_one_letter_code
_entity_poly.pdbx_strand_id
1 'polypeptide(L)'
;RRQRQMCIRDRYSDVISTLNRLEKRLGKNEQLSMEKFRIYLQMKDDKKAFQEIESLVNEYPADMRYQVILGDVYLQNGKQEEAYEAYQKVLSVEPDNPMALFSMASYYEQTGQKELYQQQLDTLLLNKKVTPDTKISVMRQVIVENEQSSVKDSTEVIALFDRMMEQDLDDPQVPMLYAQYLLSKSMEAEAVPVLEQVVDLDPTNKAARLMLISAAIKKEDYKPVSYTHLRAHETT
;
A
#
# COMPACT_ATOMS: atom_id res chain seq x y z
N ARG A 1 -21.87 -16.45 19.04
CA ARG A 1 -21.02 -15.27 18.68
C ARG A 1 -20.64 -14.46 19.92
N ARG A 2 -21.53 -14.11 20.85
CA ARG A 2 -21.23 -13.34 22.09
C ARG A 2 -20.16 -14.00 22.97
N GLN A 3 -20.21 -15.31 23.20
CA GLN A 3 -19.22 -16.04 24.04
C GLN A 3 -17.80 -16.02 23.43
N ARG A 4 -17.65 -16.13 22.09
CA ARG A 4 -16.32 -16.01 21.45
C ARG A 4 -15.73 -14.61 21.57
N GLN A 5 -16.56 -13.58 21.44
CA GLN A 5 -16.12 -12.19 21.61
C GLN A 5 -15.69 -11.88 23.05
N MET A 6 -16.39 -12.43 24.05
CA MET A 6 -16.03 -12.30 25.45
C MET A 6 -14.68 -12.99 25.76
N CYS A 7 -14.47 -14.21 25.25
CA CYS A 7 -13.21 -14.95 25.44
C CYS A 7 -11.99 -14.27 24.78
N ILE A 8 -12.19 -13.59 23.64
CA ILE A 8 -11.14 -12.83 22.96
C ILE A 8 -10.80 -11.56 23.75
N ARG A 9 -11.80 -10.85 24.24
CA ARG A 9 -11.64 -9.64 25.04
C ARG A 9 -10.94 -9.93 26.37
N ASP A 10 -11.24 -11.05 27.02
CA ASP A 10 -10.58 -11.48 28.26
C ASP A 10 -9.09 -11.74 28.01
N ARG A 11 -8.73 -12.41 26.89
CA ARG A 11 -7.33 -12.60 26.50
C ARG A 11 -6.58 -11.28 26.31
N TYR A 12 -7.18 -10.30 25.66
CA TYR A 12 -6.56 -8.99 25.49
C TYR A 12 -6.34 -8.29 26.84
N SER A 13 -7.28 -8.41 27.79
CA SER A 13 -7.14 -7.88 29.13
C SER A 13 -5.96 -8.52 29.88
N ASP A 14 -5.76 -9.83 29.73
CA ASP A 14 -4.64 -10.55 30.32
C ASP A 14 -3.29 -10.11 29.72
N VAL A 15 -3.26 -9.91 28.39
CA VAL A 15 -2.06 -9.41 27.70
C VAL A 15 -1.73 -8.00 28.18
N ILE A 16 -2.71 -7.08 28.24
CA ILE A 16 -2.52 -5.72 28.78
C ILE A 16 -2.00 -5.78 30.21
N SER A 17 -2.57 -6.63 31.07
CA SER A 17 -2.08 -6.81 32.44
C SER A 17 -0.61 -7.23 32.47
N THR A 18 -0.22 -8.14 31.59
CA THR A 18 1.17 -8.60 31.48
C THR A 18 2.09 -7.50 30.98
N LEU A 19 1.69 -6.75 29.95
CA LEU A 19 2.45 -5.61 29.44
C LEU A 19 2.63 -4.53 30.51
N ASN A 20 1.60 -4.22 31.29
CA ASN A 20 1.69 -3.28 32.41
C ASN A 20 2.65 -3.75 33.52
N ARG A 21 2.72 -5.08 33.78
CA ARG A 21 3.69 -5.64 34.73
C ARG A 21 5.13 -5.54 34.19
N LEU A 22 5.31 -5.77 32.88
CA LEU A 22 6.61 -5.61 32.23
C LEU A 22 7.06 -4.14 32.29
N GLU A 23 6.18 -3.22 31.95
CA GLU A 23 6.46 -1.78 32.02
C GLU A 23 6.88 -1.31 33.42
N LYS A 24 6.23 -1.84 34.46
CA LYS A 24 6.63 -1.53 35.87
C LYS A 24 8.03 -2.05 36.22
N ARG A 25 8.51 -3.11 35.55
CA ARG A 25 9.83 -3.71 35.83
C ARG A 25 10.95 -3.15 34.95
N LEU A 26 10.64 -2.90 33.68
CA LEU A 26 11.62 -2.52 32.66
C LEU A 26 11.64 -1.01 32.40
N GLY A 27 10.66 -0.30 32.93
CA GLY A 27 10.35 1.07 32.55
C GLY A 27 9.48 1.12 31.27
N LYS A 28 8.96 2.30 31.00
CA LYS A 28 8.21 2.57 29.79
C LYS A 28 9.16 2.53 28.58
N ASN A 29 8.74 1.87 27.51
CA ASN A 29 9.49 1.85 26.26
C ASN A 29 8.54 1.78 25.07
N GLU A 30 9.06 2.16 23.90
CA GLU A 30 8.35 2.22 22.64
C GLU A 30 7.58 0.93 22.32
N GLN A 31 8.24 -0.22 22.41
CA GLN A 31 7.66 -1.50 22.04
C GLN A 31 6.44 -1.86 22.90
N LEU A 32 6.54 -1.67 24.22
CA LEU A 32 5.43 -1.95 25.14
C LEU A 32 4.25 -1.02 24.87
N SER A 33 4.49 0.28 24.67
CA SER A 33 3.44 1.25 24.37
C SER A 33 2.77 0.98 23.03
N MET A 34 3.53 0.64 21.97
CA MET A 34 2.97 0.28 20.67
C MET A 34 2.16 -1.00 20.72
N GLU A 35 2.59 -2.03 21.47
CA GLU A 35 1.79 -3.25 21.65
C GLU A 35 0.50 -2.98 22.41
N LYS A 36 0.54 -2.17 23.48
CA LYS A 36 -0.66 -1.75 24.20
C LYS A 36 -1.61 -0.97 23.29
N PHE A 37 -1.07 -0.03 22.49
CA PHE A 37 -1.83 0.74 21.51
C PHE A 37 -2.58 -0.17 20.55
N ARG A 38 -1.89 -1.14 19.91
CA ARG A 38 -2.50 -2.10 18.97
C ARG A 38 -3.61 -2.92 19.63
N ILE A 39 -3.39 -3.39 20.86
CA ILE A 39 -4.36 -4.18 21.60
C ILE A 39 -5.59 -3.33 21.95
N TYR A 40 -5.42 -2.08 22.39
CA TYR A 40 -6.53 -1.19 22.68
C TYR A 40 -7.37 -0.89 21.43
N LEU A 41 -6.75 -0.72 20.24
CA LEU A 41 -7.48 -0.61 18.98
C LEU A 41 -8.32 -1.85 18.69
N GLN A 42 -7.75 -3.07 18.89
CA GLN A 42 -8.50 -4.31 18.69
C GLN A 42 -9.64 -4.49 19.72
N MET A 43 -9.45 -3.97 20.93
CA MET A 43 -10.51 -3.94 21.97
C MET A 43 -11.57 -2.87 21.69
N LYS A 44 -11.36 -1.99 20.70
CA LYS A 44 -12.15 -0.78 20.44
C LYS A 44 -12.20 0.16 21.65
N ASP A 45 -11.10 0.20 22.41
CA ASP A 45 -10.89 1.15 23.52
C ASP A 45 -10.07 2.33 23.00
N ASP A 46 -10.71 3.13 22.14
CA ASP A 46 -10.07 4.25 21.43
C ASP A 46 -9.46 5.26 22.41
N LYS A 47 -10.07 5.44 23.59
CA LYS A 47 -9.55 6.35 24.60
C LYS A 47 -8.17 5.92 25.13
N LYS A 48 -8.00 4.63 25.42
CA LYS A 48 -6.70 4.12 25.90
C LYS A 48 -5.68 4.02 24.78
N ALA A 49 -6.12 3.65 23.55
CA ALA A 49 -5.25 3.70 22.39
C ALA A 49 -4.69 5.11 22.18
N PHE A 50 -5.56 6.13 22.22
CA PHE A 50 -5.15 7.52 22.13
C PHE A 50 -4.15 7.93 23.22
N GLN A 51 -4.37 7.55 24.47
CA GLN A 51 -3.45 7.84 25.56
C GLN A 51 -2.05 7.24 25.37
N GLU A 52 -1.96 6.02 24.83
CA GLU A 52 -0.67 5.38 24.56
C GLU A 52 0.09 6.10 23.44
N ILE A 53 -0.58 6.44 22.33
CA ILE A 53 0.10 7.13 21.23
C ILE A 53 0.46 8.58 21.58
N GLU A 54 -0.41 9.30 22.28
CA GLU A 54 -0.13 10.66 22.77
C GLU A 54 1.10 10.64 23.70
N SER A 55 1.20 9.62 24.55
CA SER A 55 2.37 9.46 25.40
C SER A 55 3.66 9.21 24.60
N LEU A 56 3.60 8.46 23.49
CA LEU A 56 4.77 8.26 22.61
C LEU A 56 5.18 9.55 21.90
N VAL A 57 4.22 10.34 21.42
CA VAL A 57 4.50 11.67 20.84
C VAL A 57 5.21 12.58 21.83
N ASN A 58 4.81 12.55 23.10
CA ASN A 58 5.42 13.38 24.14
C ASN A 58 6.81 12.87 24.56
N GLU A 59 7.03 11.56 24.57
CA GLU A 59 8.30 10.95 24.98
C GLU A 59 9.35 10.99 23.85
N TYR A 60 8.88 10.88 22.59
CA TYR A 60 9.73 10.87 21.39
C TYR A 60 9.33 11.99 20.41
N PRO A 61 9.42 13.27 20.77
CA PRO A 61 8.90 14.39 19.96
C PRO A 61 9.63 14.57 18.63
N ALA A 62 10.83 14.03 18.49
CA ALA A 62 11.60 14.04 17.26
C ALA A 62 11.20 12.92 16.28
N ASP A 63 10.48 11.90 16.73
CA ASP A 63 10.03 10.80 15.90
C ASP A 63 8.65 11.10 15.31
N MET A 64 8.64 11.61 14.08
CA MET A 64 7.43 12.04 13.39
C MET A 64 6.45 10.89 13.09
N ARG A 65 6.89 9.62 13.16
CA ARG A 65 6.00 8.46 12.97
C ARG A 65 4.83 8.47 13.96
N TYR A 66 5.09 8.80 15.24
CA TYR A 66 4.02 8.85 16.25
C TYR A 66 3.04 9.99 16.03
N GLN A 67 3.52 11.12 15.51
CA GLN A 67 2.66 12.25 15.16
C GLN A 67 1.72 11.88 14.00
N VAL A 68 2.19 11.12 13.00
CA VAL A 68 1.34 10.60 11.91
C VAL A 68 0.30 9.63 12.47
N ILE A 69 0.72 8.64 13.27
CA ILE A 69 -0.20 7.67 13.89
C ILE A 69 -1.26 8.37 14.75
N LEU A 70 -0.88 9.42 15.49
CA LEU A 70 -1.82 10.23 16.26
C LEU A 70 -2.85 10.89 15.35
N GLY A 71 -2.42 11.46 14.22
CA GLY A 71 -3.29 12.00 13.19
C GLY A 71 -4.27 10.95 12.64
N ASP A 72 -3.79 9.73 12.35
CA ASP A 72 -4.64 8.63 11.89
C ASP A 72 -5.70 8.23 12.91
N VAL A 73 -5.34 8.23 14.20
CA VAL A 73 -6.30 7.98 15.30
C VAL A 73 -7.33 9.11 15.40
N TYR A 74 -6.93 10.36 15.22
CA TYR A 74 -7.87 11.50 15.14
C TYR A 74 -8.83 11.32 13.98
N LEU A 75 -8.34 11.00 12.79
CA LEU A 75 -9.15 10.84 11.58
C LEU A 75 -10.17 9.70 11.73
N GLN A 76 -9.76 8.55 12.26
CA GLN A 76 -10.64 7.42 12.53
C GLN A 76 -11.74 7.74 13.55
N ASN A 77 -11.49 8.67 14.46
CA ASN A 77 -12.46 9.15 15.45
C ASN A 77 -13.29 10.37 14.99
N GLY A 78 -13.21 10.73 13.70
CA GLY A 78 -13.95 11.84 13.12
C GLY A 78 -13.45 13.23 13.49
N LYS A 79 -12.27 13.32 14.11
CA LYS A 79 -11.59 14.56 14.49
C LYS A 79 -10.71 15.04 13.33
N GLN A 80 -11.37 15.57 12.30
CA GLN A 80 -10.74 15.90 11.03
C GLN A 80 -9.74 17.07 11.15
N GLU A 81 -10.07 18.09 11.94
CA GLU A 81 -9.20 19.26 12.14
C GLU A 81 -7.90 18.86 12.83
N GLU A 82 -7.99 18.11 13.93
CA GLU A 82 -6.83 17.66 14.68
C GLU A 82 -5.95 16.68 13.85
N ALA A 83 -6.58 15.85 13.00
CA ALA A 83 -5.84 14.98 12.09
C ALA A 83 -5.05 15.80 11.06
N TYR A 84 -5.69 16.78 10.44
CA TYR A 84 -5.04 17.66 9.48
C TYR A 84 -3.86 18.42 10.09
N GLU A 85 -4.04 19.01 11.27
CA GLU A 85 -2.97 19.70 12.01
C GLU A 85 -1.80 18.76 12.34
N ALA A 86 -2.09 17.52 12.74
CA ALA A 86 -1.06 16.53 13.03
C ALA A 86 -0.21 16.22 11.79
N TYR A 87 -0.84 16.01 10.64
CA TYR A 87 -0.12 15.75 9.37
C TYR A 87 0.65 16.96 8.88
N GLN A 88 0.05 18.16 8.95
CA GLN A 88 0.72 19.40 8.57
C GLN A 88 1.97 19.67 9.43
N LYS A 89 1.91 19.38 10.72
CA LYS A 89 3.07 19.49 11.60
C LYS A 89 4.20 18.59 11.13
N VAL A 90 3.92 17.36 10.74
CA VAL A 90 4.95 16.45 10.19
C VAL A 90 5.51 16.99 8.88
N LEU A 91 4.64 17.35 7.94
CA LEU A 91 5.05 17.84 6.61
C LEU A 91 5.79 19.18 6.67
N SER A 92 5.58 19.98 7.72
CA SER A 92 6.36 21.21 7.95
C SER A 92 7.83 20.95 8.32
N VAL A 93 8.11 19.80 8.94
CA VAL A 93 9.47 19.38 9.36
C VAL A 93 10.08 18.44 8.33
N GLU A 94 9.30 17.52 7.83
CA GLU A 94 9.68 16.49 6.85
C GLU A 94 8.73 16.53 5.64
N PRO A 95 8.93 17.45 4.67
CA PRO A 95 8.01 17.62 3.53
C PRO A 95 7.84 16.36 2.67
N ASP A 96 8.86 15.49 2.65
CA ASP A 96 8.88 14.24 1.88
C ASP A 96 8.52 13.01 2.74
N ASN A 97 7.98 13.19 3.96
CA ASN A 97 7.63 12.05 4.81
C ASN A 97 6.51 11.21 4.17
N PRO A 98 6.81 9.96 3.74
CA PRO A 98 5.84 9.19 2.95
C PRO A 98 4.61 8.77 3.74
N MET A 99 4.74 8.55 5.06
CA MET A 99 3.59 8.21 5.91
C MET A 99 2.64 9.41 6.02
N ALA A 100 3.18 10.61 6.27
CA ALA A 100 2.35 11.82 6.38
C ALA A 100 1.70 12.20 5.05
N LEU A 101 2.43 12.07 3.93
CA LEU A 101 1.87 12.30 2.59
C LEU A 101 0.72 11.35 2.29
N PHE A 102 0.87 10.07 2.63
CA PHE A 102 -0.17 9.07 2.43
C PHE A 102 -1.38 9.29 3.35
N SER A 103 -1.15 9.55 4.64
CA SER A 103 -2.23 9.84 5.60
C SER A 103 -2.98 11.13 5.21
N MET A 104 -2.28 12.14 4.69
CA MET A 104 -2.90 13.34 4.15
C MET A 104 -3.75 13.04 2.90
N ALA A 105 -3.30 12.16 2.02
CA ALA A 105 -4.10 11.70 0.89
C ALA A 105 -5.39 11.02 1.37
N SER A 106 -5.29 10.08 2.32
CA SER A 106 -6.46 9.43 2.92
C SER A 106 -7.42 10.42 3.60
N TYR A 107 -6.89 11.48 4.21
CA TYR A 107 -7.71 12.57 4.76
C TYR A 107 -8.50 13.28 3.65
N TYR A 108 -7.87 13.64 2.54
CA TYR A 108 -8.54 14.30 1.41
C TYR A 108 -9.57 13.39 0.75
N GLU A 109 -9.31 12.09 0.66
CA GLU A 109 -10.28 11.11 0.16
C GLU A 109 -11.53 11.07 1.06
N GLN A 110 -11.35 10.90 2.38
CA GLN A 110 -12.46 10.83 3.34
C GLN A 110 -13.28 12.13 3.43
N THR A 111 -12.64 13.28 3.16
CA THR A 111 -13.31 14.59 3.13
C THR A 111 -13.87 14.95 1.75
N GLY A 112 -13.74 14.07 0.75
CA GLY A 112 -14.29 14.24 -0.60
C GLY A 112 -13.53 15.26 -1.46
N GLN A 113 -12.30 15.60 -1.10
CA GLN A 113 -11.46 16.58 -1.81
C GLN A 113 -10.59 15.85 -2.86
N LYS A 114 -11.25 15.38 -3.93
CA LYS A 114 -10.66 14.47 -4.93
C LYS A 114 -9.41 15.04 -5.61
N GLU A 115 -9.40 16.31 -5.96
CA GLU A 115 -8.27 16.97 -6.61
C GLU A 115 -7.04 17.01 -5.69
N LEU A 116 -7.25 17.31 -4.41
CA LEU A 116 -6.16 17.32 -3.42
C LEU A 116 -5.66 15.90 -3.12
N TYR A 117 -6.54 14.92 -3.10
CA TYR A 117 -6.17 13.51 -2.99
C TYR A 117 -5.21 13.11 -4.11
N GLN A 118 -5.57 13.36 -5.38
CA GLN A 118 -4.74 13.04 -6.53
C GLN A 118 -3.40 13.79 -6.50
N GLN A 119 -3.42 15.08 -6.20
CA GLN A 119 -2.20 15.88 -6.08
C GLN A 119 -1.27 15.34 -4.99
N GLN A 120 -1.83 14.87 -3.88
CA GLN A 120 -1.05 14.32 -2.78
C GLN A 120 -0.43 12.96 -3.15
N LEU A 121 -1.19 12.10 -3.84
CA LEU A 121 -0.67 10.83 -4.37
C LEU A 121 0.44 11.07 -5.39
N ASP A 122 0.28 12.02 -6.29
CA ASP A 122 1.33 12.37 -7.24
C ASP A 122 2.59 12.88 -6.53
N THR A 123 2.44 13.73 -5.52
CA THR A 123 3.56 14.21 -4.71
C THR A 123 4.33 13.05 -4.08
N LEU A 124 3.64 12.03 -3.59
CA LEU A 124 4.25 10.86 -2.98
C LEU A 124 4.88 9.93 -4.04
N LEU A 125 4.09 9.53 -5.04
CA LEU A 125 4.48 8.49 -5.99
C LEU A 125 5.53 8.95 -7.00
N LEU A 126 5.53 10.24 -7.38
CA LEU A 126 6.50 10.82 -8.30
C LEU A 126 7.76 11.35 -7.60
N ASN A 127 7.82 11.32 -6.28
CA ASN A 127 8.99 11.74 -5.52
C ASN A 127 10.11 10.69 -5.64
N LYS A 128 11.27 11.11 -6.16
CA LYS A 128 12.45 10.24 -6.33
C LYS A 128 13.10 9.80 -5.00
N LYS A 129 12.83 10.52 -3.90
CA LYS A 129 13.34 10.17 -2.57
C LYS A 129 12.54 9.05 -1.90
N VAL A 130 11.31 8.79 -2.36
CA VAL A 130 10.47 7.72 -1.85
C VAL A 130 10.92 6.40 -2.48
N THR A 131 11.18 5.41 -1.61
CA THR A 131 11.67 4.10 -2.04
C THR A 131 10.63 3.34 -2.88
N PRO A 132 11.06 2.47 -3.81
CA PRO A 132 10.16 1.61 -4.58
C PRO A 132 9.20 0.80 -3.71
N ASP A 133 9.68 0.21 -2.60
CA ASP A 133 8.83 -0.55 -1.67
C ASP A 133 7.69 0.28 -1.08
N THR A 134 7.96 1.55 -0.74
CA THR A 134 6.94 2.46 -0.24
C THR A 134 5.91 2.79 -1.33
N LYS A 135 6.37 3.12 -2.54
CA LYS A 135 5.49 3.37 -3.70
C LYS A 135 4.58 2.17 -3.98
N ILE A 136 5.13 0.96 -3.95
CA ILE A 136 4.39 -0.29 -4.13
C ILE A 136 3.35 -0.49 -3.04
N SER A 137 3.72 -0.24 -1.79
CA SER A 137 2.79 -0.37 -0.66
C SER A 137 1.60 0.58 -0.81
N VAL A 138 1.84 1.83 -1.19
CA VAL A 138 0.81 2.83 -1.47
C VAL A 138 -0.06 2.39 -2.66
N MET A 139 0.55 2.00 -3.78
CA MET A 139 -0.21 1.56 -4.96
C MET A 139 -1.07 0.32 -4.69
N ARG A 140 -0.58 -0.63 -3.89
CA ARG A 140 -1.38 -1.79 -3.46
C ARG A 140 -2.61 -1.37 -2.68
N GLN A 141 -2.49 -0.37 -1.81
CA GLN A 141 -3.62 0.15 -1.05
C GLN A 141 -4.60 0.90 -1.95
N VAL A 142 -4.14 1.76 -2.84
CA VAL A 142 -4.98 2.43 -3.86
C VAL A 142 -5.75 1.40 -4.71
N ILE A 143 -5.10 0.32 -5.13
CA ILE A 143 -5.76 -0.77 -5.85
C ILE A 143 -6.87 -1.41 -5.01
N VAL A 144 -6.59 -1.73 -3.74
CA VAL A 144 -7.58 -2.35 -2.83
C VAL A 144 -8.77 -1.43 -2.60
N GLU A 145 -8.55 -0.15 -2.36
CA GLU A 145 -9.59 0.86 -2.17
C GLU A 145 -10.45 1.00 -3.43
N ASN A 146 -9.83 1.07 -4.61
CA ASN A 146 -10.53 1.08 -5.89
C ASN A 146 -11.40 -0.17 -6.10
N GLU A 147 -10.89 -1.37 -5.76
CA GLU A 147 -11.65 -2.62 -5.88
C GLU A 147 -12.82 -2.73 -4.88
N GLN A 148 -12.73 -2.05 -3.75
CA GLN A 148 -13.78 -1.99 -2.73
C GLN A 148 -14.79 -0.88 -3.00
N SER A 149 -14.46 0.08 -3.86
CA SER A 149 -15.36 1.16 -4.25
C SER A 149 -16.58 0.63 -5.01
N SER A 150 -17.70 1.35 -4.89
CA SER A 150 -18.92 1.07 -5.67
C SER A 150 -18.74 1.30 -7.17
N VAL A 151 -17.81 2.17 -7.55
CA VAL A 151 -17.39 2.43 -8.94
C VAL A 151 -15.96 1.96 -9.09
N LYS A 152 -15.78 0.77 -9.67
CA LYS A 152 -14.46 0.18 -9.93
C LYS A 152 -13.87 0.81 -11.18
N ASP A 153 -13.31 1.99 -11.06
CA ASP A 153 -12.70 2.70 -12.19
C ASP A 153 -11.19 2.41 -12.25
N SER A 154 -10.80 1.48 -13.12
CA SER A 154 -9.40 1.16 -13.36
C SER A 154 -8.61 2.30 -14.02
N THR A 155 -9.28 3.27 -14.62
CA THR A 155 -8.65 4.37 -15.37
C THR A 155 -7.77 5.23 -14.48
N GLU A 156 -8.22 5.55 -13.26
CA GLU A 156 -7.44 6.34 -12.31
C GLU A 156 -6.18 5.60 -11.84
N VAL A 157 -6.31 4.30 -11.55
CA VAL A 157 -5.16 3.48 -11.14
C VAL A 157 -4.14 3.34 -12.27
N ILE A 158 -4.61 3.11 -13.49
CA ILE A 158 -3.75 3.05 -14.70
C ILE A 158 -3.03 4.38 -14.91
N ALA A 159 -3.74 5.50 -14.83
CA ALA A 159 -3.15 6.83 -14.99
C ALA A 159 -2.08 7.15 -13.94
N LEU A 160 -2.22 6.65 -12.70
CA LEU A 160 -1.17 6.76 -11.68
C LEU A 160 0.07 5.95 -12.08
N PHE A 161 -0.10 4.71 -12.52
CA PHE A 161 1.01 3.89 -12.99
C PHE A 161 1.70 4.52 -14.20
N ASP A 162 0.95 5.00 -15.20
CA ASP A 162 1.51 5.63 -16.39
C ASP A 162 2.41 6.80 -16.03
N ARG A 163 1.97 7.69 -15.12
CA ARG A 163 2.80 8.80 -14.62
C ARG A 163 4.05 8.32 -13.88
N MET A 164 3.95 7.22 -13.12
CA MET A 164 5.13 6.63 -12.48
C MET A 164 6.11 6.06 -13.51
N MET A 165 5.59 5.44 -14.57
CA MET A 165 6.39 4.84 -15.66
C MET A 165 7.09 5.88 -16.56
N GLU A 166 6.62 7.15 -16.58
CA GLU A 166 7.31 8.26 -17.26
C GLU A 166 8.62 8.65 -16.57
N GLN A 167 8.86 8.15 -15.36
CA GLN A 167 10.12 8.37 -14.66
C GLN A 167 11.19 7.38 -15.14
N ASP A 168 12.47 7.78 -15.07
CA ASP A 168 13.58 6.84 -15.17
C ASP A 168 13.55 5.90 -13.96
N LEU A 169 13.06 4.68 -14.16
CA LEU A 169 12.97 3.67 -13.13
C LEU A 169 14.19 2.75 -13.22
N ASP A 170 14.96 2.71 -12.14
CA ASP A 170 16.11 1.78 -11.99
C ASP A 170 15.69 0.46 -11.34
N ASP A 171 14.45 0.36 -10.86
CA ASP A 171 13.94 -0.78 -10.09
C ASP A 171 12.77 -1.46 -10.82
N PRO A 172 12.81 -2.80 -10.99
CA PRO A 172 11.78 -3.55 -11.71
C PRO A 172 10.47 -3.72 -10.94
N GLN A 173 10.40 -3.38 -9.67
CA GLN A 173 9.25 -3.68 -8.81
C GLN A 173 8.00 -2.90 -9.18
N VAL A 174 8.13 -1.60 -9.49
CA VAL A 174 6.98 -0.76 -9.89
C VAL A 174 6.40 -1.24 -11.22
N PRO A 175 7.19 -1.39 -12.31
CA PRO A 175 6.66 -1.93 -13.56
C PRO A 175 6.13 -3.36 -13.40
N MET A 176 6.71 -4.18 -12.52
CA MET A 176 6.18 -5.53 -12.24
C MET A 176 4.79 -5.48 -11.61
N LEU A 177 4.55 -4.60 -10.64
CA LEU A 177 3.23 -4.41 -10.04
C LEU A 177 2.22 -3.90 -11.07
N TYR A 178 2.64 -2.97 -11.94
CA TYR A 178 1.79 -2.45 -13.03
C TYR A 178 1.39 -3.55 -14.00
N ALA A 179 2.35 -4.35 -14.49
CA ALA A 179 2.07 -5.46 -15.38
C ALA A 179 1.09 -6.47 -14.74
N GLN A 180 1.27 -6.82 -13.46
CA GLN A 180 0.35 -7.68 -12.72
C GLN A 180 -1.06 -7.10 -12.67
N TYR A 181 -1.18 -5.80 -12.44
CA TYR A 181 -2.46 -5.11 -12.41
C TYR A 181 -3.15 -5.15 -13.78
N LEU A 182 -2.44 -4.81 -14.86
CA LEU A 182 -2.97 -4.90 -16.25
C LEU A 182 -3.45 -6.31 -16.58
N LEU A 183 -2.65 -7.34 -16.28
CA LEU A 183 -3.04 -8.74 -16.50
C LEU A 183 -4.28 -9.13 -15.68
N SER A 184 -4.43 -8.62 -14.46
CA SER A 184 -5.63 -8.85 -13.64
C SER A 184 -6.89 -8.25 -14.25
N LYS A 185 -6.74 -7.23 -15.11
CA LYS A 185 -7.81 -6.56 -15.87
C LYS A 185 -7.98 -7.11 -17.29
N SER A 186 -7.27 -8.19 -17.65
CA SER A 186 -7.27 -8.78 -19.00
C SER A 186 -6.79 -7.80 -20.07
N MET A 187 -5.82 -6.97 -19.73
CA MET A 187 -5.18 -6.00 -20.61
C MET A 187 -3.80 -6.52 -21.03
N GLU A 188 -3.78 -7.68 -21.72
CA GLU A 188 -2.55 -8.36 -22.08
C GLU A 188 -1.70 -7.54 -23.08
N ALA A 189 -2.35 -6.80 -23.98
CA ALA A 189 -1.64 -6.00 -24.98
C ALA A 189 -0.83 -4.86 -24.34
N GLU A 190 -1.37 -4.24 -23.31
CA GLU A 190 -0.75 -3.17 -22.55
C GLU A 190 0.27 -3.71 -21.54
N ALA A 191 0.07 -4.93 -21.04
CA ALA A 191 0.99 -5.56 -20.09
C ALA A 191 2.31 -5.99 -20.76
N VAL A 192 2.32 -6.38 -22.05
CA VAL A 192 3.52 -6.87 -22.76
C VAL A 192 4.67 -5.86 -22.71
N PRO A 193 4.54 -4.60 -23.15
CA PRO A 193 5.65 -3.64 -23.13
C PRO A 193 6.14 -3.34 -21.71
N VAL A 194 5.25 -3.38 -20.72
CA VAL A 194 5.64 -3.19 -19.31
C VAL A 194 6.45 -4.38 -18.80
N LEU A 195 6.08 -5.61 -19.17
CA LEU A 195 6.84 -6.82 -18.83
C LEU A 195 8.20 -6.87 -19.54
N GLU A 196 8.30 -6.38 -20.78
CA GLU A 196 9.57 -6.24 -21.48
C GLU A 196 10.50 -5.31 -20.71
N GLN A 197 10.00 -4.16 -20.23
CA GLN A 197 10.77 -3.25 -19.39
C GLN A 197 11.23 -3.93 -18.07
N VAL A 198 10.38 -4.73 -17.42
CA VAL A 198 10.79 -5.52 -16.23
C VAL A 198 11.96 -6.44 -16.55
N VAL A 199 11.93 -7.13 -17.70
CA VAL A 199 12.99 -8.05 -18.13
C VAL A 199 14.27 -7.28 -18.51
N ASP A 200 14.17 -6.09 -19.06
CA ASP A 200 15.32 -5.24 -19.36
C ASP A 200 16.00 -4.75 -18.07
N LEU A 201 15.23 -4.38 -17.05
CA LEU A 201 15.76 -3.97 -15.73
C LEU A 201 16.29 -5.14 -14.91
N ASP A 202 15.64 -6.29 -14.97
CA ASP A 202 16.05 -7.54 -14.30
C ASP A 202 15.95 -8.74 -15.26
N PRO A 203 17.01 -9.00 -16.04
CA PRO A 203 17.06 -10.16 -16.95
C PRO A 203 16.91 -11.51 -16.27
N THR A 204 17.07 -11.61 -14.96
CA THR A 204 16.94 -12.86 -14.19
C THR A 204 15.53 -13.12 -13.66
N ASN A 205 14.60 -12.17 -13.84
CA ASN A 205 13.24 -12.25 -13.34
C ASN A 205 12.43 -13.34 -14.06
N LYS A 206 12.38 -14.51 -13.45
CA LYS A 206 11.65 -15.67 -14.01
C LYS A 206 10.15 -15.43 -14.08
N ALA A 207 9.59 -14.69 -13.10
CA ALA A 207 8.15 -14.42 -13.06
C ALA A 207 7.73 -13.51 -14.21
N ALA A 208 8.47 -12.43 -14.47
CA ALA A 208 8.21 -11.53 -15.59
C ALA A 208 8.28 -12.27 -16.95
N ARG A 209 9.31 -13.10 -17.14
CA ARG A 209 9.47 -13.92 -18.37
C ARG A 209 8.30 -14.88 -18.58
N LEU A 210 7.84 -15.56 -17.53
CA LEU A 210 6.69 -16.47 -17.63
C LEU A 210 5.40 -15.71 -17.95
N MET A 211 5.18 -14.55 -17.33
CA MET A 211 4.04 -13.69 -17.61
C MET A 211 4.08 -13.17 -19.04
N LEU A 212 5.26 -12.75 -19.52
CA LEU A 212 5.44 -12.28 -20.90
C LEU A 212 5.11 -13.37 -21.92
N ILE A 213 5.59 -14.61 -21.72
CA ILE A 213 5.25 -15.75 -22.55
C ILE A 213 3.75 -16.02 -22.54
N SER A 214 3.14 -16.02 -21.34
CA SER A 214 1.70 -16.27 -21.19
C SER A 214 0.85 -15.20 -21.86
N ALA A 215 1.24 -13.93 -21.75
CA ALA A 215 0.56 -12.81 -22.40
C ALA A 215 0.71 -12.86 -23.92
N ALA A 216 1.90 -13.21 -24.43
CA ALA A 216 2.15 -13.38 -25.85
C ALA A 216 1.34 -14.53 -26.46
N ILE A 217 1.23 -15.67 -25.77
CA ILE A 217 0.41 -16.81 -26.20
C ILE A 217 -1.07 -16.44 -26.28
N LYS A 218 -1.59 -15.69 -25.32
CA LYS A 218 -2.98 -15.23 -25.34
C LYS A 218 -3.27 -14.22 -26.45
N LYS A 219 -2.29 -13.38 -26.80
CA LYS A 219 -2.40 -12.37 -27.86
C LYS A 219 -2.38 -13.01 -29.26
N GLU A 220 -1.59 -14.05 -29.43
CA GLU A 220 -1.64 -14.85 -30.66
C GLU A 220 -2.86 -15.77 -30.55
N ASP A 221 -3.98 -15.39 -31.20
CA ASP A 221 -4.98 -16.38 -31.58
C ASP A 221 -4.23 -17.53 -32.23
N TYR A 222 -4.23 -18.69 -31.58
CA TYR A 222 -3.60 -19.92 -32.05
C TYR A 222 -4.20 -20.22 -33.41
N LYS A 223 -3.62 -19.71 -34.49
CA LYS A 223 -3.87 -20.24 -35.81
C LYS A 223 -3.27 -21.63 -35.77
N PRO A 224 -4.10 -22.70 -35.77
CA PRO A 224 -3.55 -24.04 -35.80
C PRO A 224 -2.64 -24.10 -37.03
N VAL A 225 -1.34 -24.30 -36.81
CA VAL A 225 -0.40 -24.58 -37.88
C VAL A 225 -0.97 -25.83 -38.56
N SER A 226 -1.62 -25.63 -39.69
CA SER A 226 -2.16 -26.77 -40.43
C SER A 226 -0.95 -27.60 -40.86
N TYR A 227 -0.91 -28.82 -40.41
CA TYR A 227 0.09 -29.84 -40.75
C TYR A 227 0.10 -30.23 -42.21
N THR A 228 -0.13 -29.29 -43.13
CA THR A 228 -0.19 -29.55 -44.58
C THR A 228 1.16 -29.53 -45.27
N HIS A 229 2.27 -29.20 -44.56
CA HIS A 229 3.59 -29.17 -45.19
C HIS A 229 4.52 -30.36 -44.89
N LEU A 230 4.06 -31.38 -44.15
CA LEU A 230 4.89 -32.56 -43.84
C LEU A 230 4.60 -33.79 -44.73
N ARG A 231 3.79 -33.66 -45.82
CA ARG A 231 3.46 -34.76 -46.71
C ARG A 231 4.03 -34.62 -48.14
N ALA A 232 5.04 -33.79 -48.34
CA ALA A 232 5.58 -33.56 -49.69
C ALA A 232 6.97 -34.20 -49.98
N HIS A 233 7.46 -35.11 -49.12
CA HIS A 233 8.73 -35.76 -49.36
C HIS A 233 8.76 -37.30 -49.17
N GLU A 234 7.62 -37.95 -49.34
CA GLU A 234 7.60 -39.42 -49.48
C GLU A 234 6.89 -39.82 -50.77
N THR A 235 7.52 -39.60 -51.90
CA THR A 235 7.33 -40.42 -53.14
C THR A 235 8.42 -40.05 -54.11
N THR A 236 9.55 -40.80 -54.10
CA THR A 236 10.22 -41.42 -55.26
C THR A 236 11.32 -42.32 -54.76
#